data_a715c6e2be7e7871de14b58a06b5baeb
#
_entry.id   a715c6e2be7e7871de14b58a06b5baeb
#
_cell.length_a   1.000
_cell.length_b   1.000
_cell.length_c   1.000
_cell.angle_alpha   90.00
_cell.angle_beta   90.00
_cell.angle_gamma   90.00
#
_symmetry.space_group_name_H-M   'P 1'
#
loop_
_entity.id
_entity.type
_entity.pdbx_description
1 polymer ?
#
loop_
_entity_poly.entity_id
_entity_poly.type
_entity_poly.pdbx_seq_one_letter_code
_entity_poly.pdbx_strand_id
1 'polypeptide(L)'
;KESFLEISQNLSGGGREDYDLSLSGFTEDGELAGALERRDREIMTIESNAPLATNVYLTGRVYDTFDGRRWLQSREDMEKERYADTARTLCALAEYEEDYQQDYLLRARIKISYRYFHTSFLFAPLKLWELQQKGDKMSFREQDGSLLLEKPGGYGTEYEAVFYQMNGGQEAFCHFLQEGKASDEKLPERILKDLRGVTGQDIRAEDLDYQRQRVYDTCLKETALSENVRDALLEMTQGAETDVERLRAIEASLASLNYTRSPGELPDVISNESEFLDYFLLESRQGYCNYFATAFVLLARAQGIPARYVQGFCVPMKGKKEAVVYSYMAHAWPEAYLDGIGWIPFEPTPGFAGSRYTPWGLKSDKAEVYKESDFQNKWQSKAGQEDGMIPQETVAEDSVSGRGNSGARRFFGIA
;
A
#
# COMPACT_ATOMS: atom_id res chain seq x y z
N LYS A 1 -32.70 25.96 -16.81
CA LYS A 1 -33.65 25.25 -15.89
C LYS A 1 -33.01 24.03 -15.22
N GLU A 2 -31.99 23.43 -15.82
CA GLU A 2 -31.26 22.28 -15.24
C GLU A 2 -30.32 22.70 -14.10
N SER A 3 -29.70 23.88 -14.16
CA SER A 3 -28.79 24.35 -13.10
C SER A 3 -29.46 24.69 -11.76
N PHE A 4 -30.78 24.97 -11.76
CA PHE A 4 -31.51 25.29 -10.53
C PHE A 4 -31.96 24.05 -9.74
N LEU A 5 -32.10 22.91 -10.42
CA LEU A 5 -32.42 21.63 -9.80
C LEU A 5 -31.19 21.02 -9.09
N GLU A 6 -30.00 21.17 -9.67
CA GLU A 6 -28.76 20.75 -9.03
C GLU A 6 -28.44 21.56 -7.76
N ILE A 7 -28.70 22.87 -7.76
CA ILE A 7 -28.50 23.73 -6.59
C ILE A 7 -29.52 23.44 -5.49
N SER A 8 -30.77 23.09 -5.86
CA SER A 8 -31.82 22.81 -4.85
C SER A 8 -31.66 21.45 -4.18
N GLN A 9 -31.06 20.46 -4.86
CA GLN A 9 -30.74 19.17 -4.27
C GLN A 9 -29.56 19.26 -3.27
N ASN A 10 -28.65 20.21 -3.46
CA ASN A 10 -27.54 20.45 -2.56
C ASN A 10 -27.94 21.22 -1.27
N LEU A 11 -29.12 21.84 -1.20
CA LEU A 11 -29.60 22.62 -0.07
C LEU A 11 -30.64 21.92 0.81
N SER A 12 -31.28 20.90 0.33
CA SER A 12 -32.20 20.07 1.12
C SER A 12 -31.49 18.78 1.51
N GLY A 13 -31.07 18.63 2.77
CA GLY A 13 -30.31 17.55 3.40
C GLY A 13 -30.68 16.08 3.06
N GLY A 14 -30.91 15.77 1.79
CA GLY A 14 -31.21 14.45 1.27
C GLY A 14 -30.47 14.24 -0.06
N GLY A 15 -29.57 13.27 -0.09
CA GLY A 15 -28.94 12.79 -1.33
C GLY A 15 -27.65 13.51 -1.69
N ARG A 16 -26.61 13.42 -0.83
CA ARG A 16 -25.25 13.51 -1.33
C ARG A 16 -25.05 12.27 -2.20
N GLU A 17 -24.69 12.46 -3.47
CA GLU A 17 -24.20 11.37 -4.29
C GLU A 17 -23.07 10.69 -3.52
N ASP A 18 -23.32 9.44 -3.14
CA ASP A 18 -22.29 8.61 -2.53
C ASP A 18 -21.14 8.57 -3.50
N TYR A 19 -19.92 8.90 -3.04
CA TYR A 19 -18.75 8.75 -3.85
C TYR A 19 -18.54 7.26 -4.03
N ASP A 20 -18.80 6.81 -5.25
CA ASP A 20 -18.54 5.45 -5.66
C ASP A 20 -17.02 5.23 -5.75
N LEU A 21 -16.49 4.28 -4.98
CA LEU A 21 -15.09 3.89 -5.02
C LEU A 21 -14.66 3.43 -6.42
N SER A 22 -15.56 2.93 -7.24
CA SER A 22 -15.30 2.55 -8.64
C SER A 22 -14.74 3.73 -9.45
N LEU A 23 -15.17 4.95 -9.14
CA LEU A 23 -14.68 6.17 -9.78
C LEU A 23 -13.23 6.52 -9.44
N SER A 24 -12.63 5.86 -8.47
CA SER A 24 -11.20 6.02 -8.09
C SER A 24 -10.30 4.94 -8.69
N GLY A 25 -10.84 4.06 -9.55
CA GLY A 25 -10.14 2.85 -10.00
C GLY A 25 -10.31 1.64 -9.07
N PHE A 26 -11.12 1.79 -8.01
CA PHE A 26 -11.66 0.66 -7.27
C PHE A 26 -12.92 0.19 -8.01
N THR A 27 -12.82 -0.89 -8.72
CA THR A 27 -14.03 -1.54 -9.18
C THR A 27 -14.67 -2.27 -8.01
N GLU A 28 -15.98 -2.16 -7.82
CA GLU A 28 -16.67 -2.93 -6.76
C GLU A 28 -16.43 -4.43 -6.89
N ASP A 29 -16.17 -4.87 -8.12
CA ASP A 29 -15.97 -6.27 -8.49
C ASP A 29 -14.49 -6.68 -8.58
N GLY A 30 -13.52 -5.79 -8.26
CA GLY A 30 -12.09 -6.09 -8.38
C GLY A 30 -11.61 -6.28 -9.83
N GLU A 31 -12.38 -5.86 -10.82
CA GLU A 31 -12.11 -6.06 -12.24
C GLU A 31 -10.89 -5.24 -12.71
N LEU A 32 -10.05 -5.85 -13.55
CA LEU A 32 -9.01 -5.17 -14.29
C LEU A 32 -9.63 -4.56 -15.55
N ALA A 33 -10.14 -3.33 -15.47
CA ALA A 33 -10.87 -2.76 -16.58
C ALA A 33 -10.41 -1.35 -16.96
N GLY A 34 -10.30 -1.12 -18.26
CA GLY A 34 -10.35 0.16 -18.94
C GLY A 34 -9.36 1.25 -18.50
N ALA A 35 -9.65 2.47 -18.95
CA ALA A 35 -8.86 3.64 -18.59
C ALA A 35 -9.28 4.22 -17.22
N LEU A 36 -8.31 4.56 -16.38
CA LEU A 36 -8.55 5.24 -15.11
C LEU A 36 -8.79 6.74 -15.33
N GLU A 37 -9.98 7.22 -15.00
CA GLU A 37 -10.24 8.66 -14.95
C GLU A 37 -9.60 9.28 -13.69
N ARG A 38 -8.89 10.38 -13.89
CA ARG A 38 -8.40 11.18 -12.75
C ARG A 38 -9.50 12.11 -12.28
N ARG A 39 -9.86 12.00 -10.99
CA ARG A 39 -10.75 12.96 -10.33
C ARG A 39 -10.03 13.54 -9.10
N ASP A 40 -10.03 14.87 -8.99
CA ASP A 40 -9.37 15.60 -7.90
C ASP A 40 -10.39 15.94 -6.81
N ARG A 41 -11.03 14.93 -6.20
CA ARG A 41 -11.99 15.11 -5.11
C ARG A 41 -11.32 14.82 -3.78
N GLU A 42 -11.42 15.73 -2.83
CA GLU A 42 -11.02 15.50 -1.45
C GLU A 42 -11.96 14.48 -0.80
N ILE A 43 -11.41 13.37 -0.32
CA ILE A 43 -12.19 12.29 0.27
C ILE A 43 -11.98 12.14 1.76
N MET A 44 -10.78 12.36 2.25
CA MET A 44 -10.47 12.33 3.67
C MET A 44 -9.26 13.21 4.00
N THR A 45 -9.03 13.45 5.28
CA THR A 45 -7.79 14.05 5.80
C THR A 45 -7.13 13.11 6.78
N ILE A 46 -5.80 13.19 6.84
CA ILE A 46 -4.98 12.47 7.81
C ILE A 46 -4.21 13.49 8.64
N GLU A 47 -4.23 13.31 9.97
CA GLU A 47 -3.39 14.04 10.92
C GLU A 47 -2.58 13.04 11.73
N SER A 48 -1.25 13.18 11.77
CA SER A 48 -0.36 12.30 12.53
C SER A 48 0.21 13.00 13.75
N ASN A 49 0.42 12.25 14.83
CA ASN A 49 1.10 12.74 16.03
C ASN A 49 2.59 13.08 15.81
N ALA A 50 3.22 12.49 14.79
CA ALA A 50 4.61 12.72 14.42
C ALA A 50 4.77 12.84 12.90
N PRO A 51 5.83 13.51 12.39
CA PRO A 51 6.14 13.50 10.98
C PRO A 51 6.38 12.08 10.48
N LEU A 52 5.74 11.70 9.36
CA LEU A 52 5.91 10.39 8.74
C LEU A 52 6.76 10.54 7.46
N ALA A 53 7.92 9.91 7.45
CA ALA A 53 8.89 10.07 6.35
C ALA A 53 8.43 9.37 5.07
N THR A 54 7.77 8.22 5.19
CA THR A 54 7.32 7.39 4.07
C THR A 54 5.85 7.61 3.75
N ASN A 55 5.39 7.05 2.62
CA ASN A 55 3.97 7.01 2.29
C ASN A 55 3.21 6.17 3.32
N VAL A 56 1.98 6.57 3.61
CA VAL A 56 1.03 5.78 4.41
C VAL A 56 0.10 5.06 3.45
N TYR A 57 0.11 3.74 3.52
CA TYR A 57 -0.80 2.89 2.77
C TYR A 57 -2.00 2.56 3.65
N LEU A 58 -3.13 3.07 3.27
CA LEU A 58 -4.40 2.86 3.95
C LEU A 58 -5.16 1.73 3.27
N THR A 59 -5.10 0.55 3.85
CA THR A 59 -5.82 -0.63 3.34
C THR A 59 -7.32 -0.40 3.44
N GLY A 60 -8.02 -0.63 2.33
CA GLY A 60 -9.47 -0.64 2.23
C GLY A 60 -9.98 -2.07 2.02
N ARG A 61 -9.88 -2.58 0.79
CA ARG A 61 -10.26 -3.95 0.41
C ARG A 61 -9.07 -4.86 0.26
N VAL A 62 -9.25 -6.10 0.67
CA VAL A 62 -8.28 -7.18 0.49
C VAL A 62 -8.95 -8.30 -0.29
N TYR A 63 -8.22 -8.91 -1.21
CA TYR A 63 -8.70 -9.97 -2.07
C TYR A 63 -7.70 -11.11 -2.12
N ASP A 64 -8.20 -12.33 -2.23
CA ASP A 64 -7.39 -13.54 -2.21
C ASP A 64 -7.49 -14.40 -3.48
N THR A 65 -8.52 -14.22 -4.30
CA THR A 65 -8.77 -15.05 -5.47
C THR A 65 -8.83 -14.22 -6.74
N PHE A 66 -8.08 -14.60 -7.76
CA PHE A 66 -8.11 -13.99 -9.09
C PHE A 66 -8.67 -14.99 -10.10
N ASP A 67 -9.61 -14.58 -10.96
CA ASP A 67 -10.23 -15.45 -11.96
C ASP A 67 -9.70 -15.26 -13.38
N GLY A 68 -8.63 -14.46 -13.53
CA GLY A 68 -8.05 -14.07 -14.82
C GLY A 68 -8.42 -12.64 -15.24
N ARG A 69 -9.50 -12.09 -14.73
CA ARG A 69 -9.98 -10.75 -15.05
C ARG A 69 -10.25 -9.88 -13.84
N ARG A 70 -10.66 -10.47 -12.72
CA ARG A 70 -11.06 -9.75 -11.50
C ARG A 70 -10.61 -10.46 -10.22
N TRP A 71 -10.48 -9.69 -9.18
CA TRP A 71 -10.20 -10.15 -7.85
C TRP A 71 -11.47 -10.39 -7.05
N LEU A 72 -11.53 -11.50 -6.33
CA LEU A 72 -12.63 -11.94 -5.49
C LEU A 72 -12.17 -12.14 -4.05
N GLN A 73 -13.10 -12.01 -3.12
CA GLN A 73 -12.90 -12.35 -1.70
C GLN A 73 -13.50 -13.71 -1.42
N SER A 74 -12.81 -14.52 -0.63
CA SER A 74 -13.29 -15.85 -0.20
C SER A 74 -14.51 -15.79 0.71
N ARG A 75 -14.83 -14.61 1.27
CA ARG A 75 -15.96 -14.31 2.17
C ARG A 75 -15.97 -15.07 3.48
N GLU A 76 -14.88 -15.65 3.89
CA GLU A 76 -14.76 -16.24 5.20
C GLU A 76 -14.41 -15.15 6.22
N ASP A 77 -15.31 -14.91 7.16
CA ASP A 77 -15.08 -13.95 8.24
C ASP A 77 -13.96 -14.49 9.15
N MET A 78 -12.84 -13.79 9.13
CA MET A 78 -11.77 -14.01 10.08
C MET A 78 -11.69 -12.81 11.01
N GLU A 79 -12.29 -12.94 12.16
CA GLU A 79 -12.14 -11.93 13.21
C GLU A 79 -10.67 -11.88 13.68
N LYS A 80 -10.14 -10.67 13.91
CA LYS A 80 -8.82 -10.41 14.50
C LYS A 80 -7.60 -10.65 13.59
N GLU A 81 -7.76 -10.82 12.28
CA GLU A 81 -6.63 -11.09 11.38
C GLU A 81 -5.53 -10.04 11.48
N ARG A 82 -5.91 -8.74 11.44
CA ARG A 82 -4.94 -7.64 11.50
C ARG A 82 -4.19 -7.56 12.83
N TYR A 83 -4.88 -7.84 13.93
CA TYR A 83 -4.25 -7.85 15.25
C TYR A 83 -3.34 -9.07 15.43
N ALA A 84 -3.74 -10.22 14.93
CA ALA A 84 -2.90 -11.42 14.90
C ALA A 84 -1.65 -11.22 14.05
N ASP A 85 -1.79 -10.59 12.87
CA ASP A 85 -0.67 -10.23 12.01
C ASP A 85 0.30 -9.25 12.70
N THR A 86 -0.22 -8.22 13.36
CA THR A 86 0.61 -7.28 14.13
C THR A 86 1.32 -7.97 15.28
N ALA A 87 0.62 -8.83 16.02
CA ALA A 87 1.19 -9.60 17.12
C ALA A 87 2.34 -10.49 16.64
N ARG A 88 2.17 -11.21 15.53
CA ARG A 88 3.20 -12.06 14.94
C ARG A 88 4.46 -11.26 14.61
N THR A 89 4.32 -10.11 13.93
CA THR A 89 5.46 -9.25 13.59
C THR A 89 6.20 -8.76 14.84
N LEU A 90 5.47 -8.34 15.87
CA LEU A 90 6.07 -7.87 17.12
C LEU A 90 6.77 -9.00 17.89
N CYS A 91 6.21 -10.22 17.85
CA CYS A 91 6.84 -11.39 18.44
C CYS A 91 8.15 -11.74 17.73
N ALA A 92 8.13 -11.78 16.39
CA ALA A 92 9.34 -12.02 15.59
C ALA A 92 10.43 -10.98 15.88
N LEU A 93 10.05 -9.71 15.99
CA LEU A 93 10.96 -8.63 16.30
C LEU A 93 11.55 -8.76 17.73
N ALA A 94 10.73 -9.16 18.72
CA ALA A 94 11.18 -9.33 20.10
C ALA A 94 12.17 -10.48 20.26
N GLU A 95 12.12 -11.49 19.39
CA GLU A 95 13.07 -12.61 19.37
C GLU A 95 14.36 -12.29 18.61
N TYR A 96 14.28 -11.36 17.64
CA TYR A 96 15.40 -11.08 16.74
C TYR A 96 16.54 -10.33 17.46
N GLU A 97 16.26 -9.16 18.05
CA GLU A 97 17.22 -8.40 18.89
C GLU A 97 16.52 -7.31 19.72
N GLU A 98 16.84 -7.20 21.01
CA GLU A 98 16.22 -6.20 21.90
C GLU A 98 16.65 -4.75 21.59
N ASP A 99 17.86 -4.53 21.13
CA ASP A 99 18.46 -3.19 20.99
C ASP A 99 18.02 -2.43 19.72
N TYR A 100 17.50 -3.12 18.69
CA TYR A 100 17.16 -2.53 17.40
C TYR A 100 15.65 -2.35 17.13
N GLN A 101 14.78 -2.70 18.08
CA GLN A 101 13.31 -2.68 17.87
C GLN A 101 12.76 -1.32 17.45
N GLN A 102 13.37 -0.20 17.86
CA GLN A 102 12.94 1.15 17.51
C GLN A 102 13.30 1.55 16.08
N ASP A 103 14.31 0.91 15.48
CA ASP A 103 14.76 1.22 14.13
C ASP A 103 13.92 0.54 13.05
N TYR A 104 13.25 -0.58 13.38
CA TYR A 104 12.47 -1.38 12.42
C TYR A 104 11.02 -0.93 12.30
N LEU A 105 10.38 -0.64 13.43
CA LEU A 105 8.97 -0.30 13.50
C LEU A 105 8.76 0.98 14.31
N LEU A 106 8.22 2.00 13.66
CA LEU A 106 7.84 3.24 14.32
C LEU A 106 6.37 3.18 14.74
N ARG A 107 6.09 3.20 16.05
CA ARG A 107 4.71 3.33 16.52
C ARG A 107 4.19 4.73 16.25
N ALA A 108 3.19 4.83 15.40
CA ALA A 108 2.57 6.08 15.00
C ALA A 108 1.07 6.07 15.30
N ARG A 109 0.51 7.27 15.42
CA ARG A 109 -0.93 7.49 15.54
C ARG A 109 -1.36 8.45 14.45
N ILE A 110 -2.41 8.09 13.73
CA ILE A 110 -3.05 8.97 12.75
C ILE A 110 -4.53 9.12 13.09
N LYS A 111 -5.04 10.34 12.94
CA LYS A 111 -6.46 10.64 12.91
C LYS A 111 -6.90 10.71 11.46
N ILE A 112 -7.97 10.01 11.13
CA ILE A 112 -8.59 9.99 9.81
C ILE A 112 -9.95 10.61 9.90
N SER A 113 -10.25 11.58 9.03
CA SER A 113 -11.54 12.28 8.98
C SER A 113 -12.10 12.23 7.57
N TYR A 114 -13.29 11.62 7.39
CA TYR A 114 -13.96 11.55 6.10
C TYR A 114 -14.55 12.91 5.72
N ARG A 115 -14.39 13.26 4.45
CA ARG A 115 -14.87 14.52 3.87
C ARG A 115 -16.03 14.26 2.91
N TYR A 116 -15.79 14.19 1.63
CA TYR A 116 -16.81 13.97 0.59
C TYR A 116 -16.87 12.50 0.16
N PHE A 117 -17.07 11.63 1.15
CA PHE A 117 -16.90 10.21 0.99
C PHE A 117 -17.87 9.45 1.88
N HIS A 118 -18.58 8.48 1.35
CA HIS A 118 -19.50 7.62 2.08
C HIS A 118 -19.19 6.17 1.79
N THR A 119 -18.86 5.40 2.81
CA THR A 119 -18.38 4.04 2.66
C THR A 119 -18.56 3.22 3.93
N SER A 120 -18.66 1.91 3.78
CA SER A 120 -18.57 0.97 4.90
C SER A 120 -17.12 0.64 5.27
N PHE A 121 -16.14 0.95 4.42
CA PHE A 121 -14.74 0.63 4.71
C PHE A 121 -14.13 1.60 5.72
N LEU A 122 -13.38 1.03 6.67
CA LEU A 122 -12.44 1.75 7.52
C LEU A 122 -11.04 1.59 6.90
N PHE A 123 -10.46 2.69 6.47
CA PHE A 123 -9.12 2.70 5.93
C PHE A 123 -8.10 2.78 7.05
N ALA A 124 -7.22 1.79 7.15
CA ALA A 124 -6.21 1.75 8.20
C ALA A 124 -4.89 1.14 7.68
N PRO A 125 -3.73 1.54 8.24
CA PRO A 125 -2.46 0.90 7.92
C PRO A 125 -2.43 -0.58 8.31
N LEU A 126 -1.54 -1.36 7.67
CA LEU A 126 -1.48 -2.81 7.81
C LEU A 126 -1.21 -3.27 9.25
N LYS A 127 -0.15 -2.79 9.89
CA LYS A 127 0.26 -3.22 11.24
C LYS A 127 -0.52 -2.47 12.31
N LEU A 128 -1.83 -2.70 12.33
CA LEU A 128 -2.75 -2.03 13.24
C LEU A 128 -2.55 -2.50 14.68
N TRP A 129 -2.48 -1.54 15.62
CA TRP A 129 -2.43 -1.79 17.05
C TRP A 129 -3.76 -1.46 17.74
N GLU A 130 -4.42 -0.39 17.34
CA GLU A 130 -5.62 0.11 17.97
C GLU A 130 -6.46 0.95 17.02
N LEU A 131 -7.79 0.81 17.10
CA LEU A 131 -8.75 1.73 16.49
C LEU A 131 -9.63 2.34 17.56
N GLN A 132 -9.76 3.67 17.56
CA GLN A 132 -10.54 4.42 18.51
C GLN A 132 -11.42 5.45 17.80
N GLN A 133 -12.62 5.69 18.34
CA GLN A 133 -13.51 6.78 17.93
C GLN A 133 -13.82 7.65 19.15
N LYS A 134 -13.36 8.92 19.12
CA LYS A 134 -13.58 9.88 20.22
C LYS A 134 -13.19 9.37 21.62
N GLY A 135 -12.11 8.55 21.69
CA GLY A 135 -11.63 7.97 22.94
C GLY A 135 -12.30 6.66 23.36
N ASP A 136 -13.35 6.24 22.67
CA ASP A 136 -14.00 4.95 22.85
C ASP A 136 -13.53 3.92 21.82
N LYS A 137 -13.67 2.64 22.16
CA LYS A 137 -13.40 1.56 21.20
C LYS A 137 -14.39 1.65 20.04
N MET A 138 -13.87 1.56 18.83
CA MET A 138 -14.68 1.58 17.63
C MET A 138 -15.27 0.21 17.35
N SER A 139 -16.58 0.16 17.07
CA SER A 139 -17.22 -1.09 16.62
C SER A 139 -17.06 -1.23 15.11
N PHE A 140 -16.45 -2.33 14.69
CA PHE A 140 -16.26 -2.69 13.31
C PHE A 140 -16.19 -4.22 13.17
N ARG A 141 -16.42 -4.70 11.96
CA ARG A 141 -16.24 -6.09 11.58
C ARG A 141 -14.99 -6.20 10.73
N GLU A 142 -14.23 -7.24 10.93
CA GLU A 142 -13.11 -7.60 10.07
C GLU A 142 -13.53 -8.74 9.12
N GLN A 143 -13.21 -8.58 7.85
CA GLN A 143 -13.48 -9.58 6.82
C GLN A 143 -12.27 -9.66 5.89
N ASP A 144 -11.58 -10.80 5.86
CA ASP A 144 -10.41 -11.07 5.02
C ASP A 144 -9.35 -9.95 5.10
N GLY A 145 -9.12 -9.38 6.29
CA GLY A 145 -8.21 -8.24 6.49
C GLY A 145 -8.77 -6.87 6.11
N SER A 146 -9.97 -6.79 5.54
CA SER A 146 -10.72 -5.55 5.37
C SER A 146 -11.45 -5.17 6.66
N LEU A 147 -11.50 -3.88 6.99
CA LEU A 147 -12.23 -3.38 8.16
C LEU A 147 -13.52 -2.70 7.70
N LEU A 148 -14.64 -3.11 8.27
CA LEU A 148 -15.96 -2.67 7.86
C LEU A 148 -16.73 -2.07 9.02
N LEU A 149 -17.26 -0.85 8.83
CA LEU A 149 -18.24 -0.27 9.72
C LEU A 149 -19.55 -1.06 9.66
N GLU A 150 -20.25 -1.21 10.79
CA GLU A 150 -21.61 -1.77 10.83
C GLU A 150 -22.61 -0.94 10.01
N LYS A 151 -22.39 0.38 9.96
CA LYS A 151 -23.16 1.32 9.13
C LYS A 151 -22.18 2.20 8.35
N PRO A 152 -22.43 2.43 7.06
CA PRO A 152 -21.61 3.30 6.25
C PRO A 152 -21.37 4.66 6.91
N GLY A 153 -20.10 5.07 6.94
CA GLY A 153 -19.68 6.39 7.45
C GLY A 153 -19.57 7.40 6.31
N GLY A 154 -19.86 8.65 6.60
CA GLY A 154 -19.76 9.75 5.65
C GLY A 154 -19.07 10.96 6.25
N TYR A 155 -19.39 12.16 5.75
CA TYR A 155 -18.85 13.42 6.27
C TYR A 155 -18.98 13.52 7.79
N GLY A 156 -17.85 13.81 8.46
CA GLY A 156 -17.78 13.88 9.92
C GLY A 156 -17.51 12.55 10.61
N THR A 157 -17.35 11.45 9.87
CA THR A 157 -16.78 10.21 10.42
C THR A 157 -15.31 10.44 10.74
N GLU A 158 -14.96 10.31 12.01
CA GLU A 158 -13.58 10.49 12.51
C GLU A 158 -13.19 9.33 13.40
N TYR A 159 -11.95 8.85 13.23
CA TYR A 159 -11.36 7.82 14.07
C TYR A 159 -9.84 7.96 14.11
N GLU A 160 -9.24 7.36 15.13
CA GLU A 160 -7.80 7.28 15.29
C GLU A 160 -7.33 5.85 15.11
N ALA A 161 -6.26 5.67 14.34
CA ALA A 161 -5.54 4.42 14.21
C ALA A 161 -4.15 4.55 14.82
N VAL A 162 -3.82 3.67 15.76
CA VAL A 162 -2.46 3.45 16.22
C VAL A 162 -1.91 2.23 15.48
N PHE A 163 -0.74 2.35 14.90
CA PHE A 163 -0.14 1.32 14.08
C PHE A 163 1.38 1.33 14.15
N TYR A 164 2.00 0.28 13.66
CA TYR A 164 3.44 0.23 13.50
C TYR A 164 3.81 0.45 12.04
N GLN A 165 4.43 1.60 11.77
CA GLN A 165 4.97 1.90 10.45
C GLN A 165 6.29 1.15 10.28
N MET A 166 6.36 0.33 9.25
CA MET A 166 7.57 -0.40 8.89
C MET A 166 8.59 0.55 8.26
N ASN A 167 9.82 0.53 8.77
CA ASN A 167 10.89 1.39 8.30
C ASN A 167 11.70 0.69 7.19
N GLY A 168 11.07 0.45 6.07
CA GLY A 168 11.64 -0.28 4.94
C GLY A 168 12.87 0.35 4.28
N GLY A 169 13.21 1.61 4.63
CA GLY A 169 14.43 2.28 4.19
C GLY A 169 15.67 1.93 5.00
N GLN A 170 15.57 1.13 6.06
CA GLN A 170 16.67 0.74 6.91
C GLN A 170 17.21 -0.63 6.53
N GLU A 171 18.52 -0.74 6.39
CA GLU A 171 19.22 -2.00 6.10
C GLU A 171 18.89 -3.06 7.16
N ALA A 172 18.87 -2.67 8.42
CA ALA A 172 18.55 -3.52 9.54
C ALA A 172 17.13 -4.14 9.43
N PHE A 173 16.14 -3.39 8.93
CA PHE A 173 14.80 -3.93 8.70
C PHE A 173 14.80 -5.00 7.59
N CYS A 174 15.58 -4.80 6.54
CA CYS A 174 15.70 -5.81 5.48
C CYS A 174 16.38 -7.09 5.99
N HIS A 175 17.38 -6.97 6.87
CA HIS A 175 17.96 -8.13 7.55
C HIS A 175 16.93 -8.85 8.43
N PHE A 176 16.15 -8.11 9.20
CA PHE A 176 15.06 -8.68 9.98
C PHE A 176 14.07 -9.47 9.10
N LEU A 177 13.70 -8.95 7.93
CA LEU A 177 12.81 -9.67 7.02
C LEU A 177 13.41 -10.98 6.47
N GLN A 178 14.74 -11.06 6.36
CA GLN A 178 15.43 -12.25 5.85
C GLN A 178 15.65 -13.30 6.93
N GLU A 179 15.96 -12.89 8.14
CA GLU A 179 16.45 -13.75 9.21
C GLU A 179 15.48 -13.85 10.40
N GLY A 180 14.59 -12.85 10.56
CA GLY A 180 13.61 -12.82 11.64
C GLY A 180 12.55 -13.90 11.47
N LYS A 181 12.35 -14.71 12.52
CA LYS A 181 11.25 -15.67 12.59
C LYS A 181 10.75 -15.71 14.02
N ALA A 182 9.45 -15.53 14.21
CA ALA A 182 8.84 -15.86 15.48
C ALA A 182 8.89 -17.37 15.67
N SER A 183 9.41 -17.80 16.81
CA SER A 183 9.33 -19.21 17.21
C SER A 183 7.88 -19.53 17.57
N ASP A 184 7.35 -20.60 16.98
CA ASP A 184 6.00 -21.07 17.32
C ASP A 184 5.92 -21.55 18.79
N GLU A 185 7.06 -21.81 19.43
CA GLU A 185 7.13 -22.34 20.80
C GLU A 185 7.04 -21.28 21.93
N LYS A 186 7.36 -20.02 21.64
CA LYS A 186 7.45 -18.97 22.68
C LYS A 186 7.01 -17.60 22.19
N LEU A 187 5.73 -17.47 21.89
CA LEU A 187 5.17 -16.14 21.69
C LEU A 187 5.28 -15.34 23.01
N PRO A 188 5.90 -14.15 23.00
CA PRO A 188 6.04 -13.35 24.23
C PRO A 188 4.66 -13.01 24.80
N GLU A 189 4.27 -13.70 25.88
CA GLU A 189 2.99 -13.51 26.58
C GLU A 189 2.73 -12.02 26.91
N ARG A 190 3.81 -11.25 27.10
CA ARG A 190 3.75 -9.80 27.31
C ARG A 190 3.09 -9.09 26.10
N ILE A 191 3.51 -9.40 24.86
CA ILE A 191 2.97 -8.75 23.65
C ILE A 191 1.48 -9.08 23.48
N LEU A 192 1.12 -10.36 23.68
CA LEU A 192 -0.28 -10.79 23.60
C LEU A 192 -1.13 -10.14 24.70
N LYS A 193 -0.60 -10.00 25.92
CA LYS A 193 -1.27 -9.34 27.03
C LYS A 193 -1.47 -7.85 26.77
N ASP A 194 -0.44 -7.17 26.27
CA ASP A 194 -0.51 -5.74 25.94
C ASP A 194 -1.53 -5.51 24.82
N LEU A 195 -1.51 -6.33 23.79
CA LEU A 195 -2.48 -6.28 22.69
C LEU A 195 -3.92 -6.50 23.17
N ARG A 196 -4.16 -7.51 24.02
CA ARG A 196 -5.47 -7.74 24.66
C ARG A 196 -5.95 -6.50 25.43
N GLY A 197 -5.03 -5.88 26.21
CA GLY A 197 -5.33 -4.67 26.98
C GLY A 197 -5.79 -3.51 26.12
N VAL A 198 -5.18 -3.33 24.97
CA VAL A 198 -5.45 -2.21 24.05
C VAL A 198 -6.66 -2.48 23.16
N THR A 199 -6.69 -3.61 22.50
CA THR A 199 -7.76 -3.94 21.53
C THR A 199 -9.04 -4.44 22.20
N GLY A 200 -8.93 -4.97 23.42
CA GLY A 200 -10.01 -5.72 24.10
C GLY A 200 -10.30 -7.07 23.45
N GLN A 201 -9.50 -7.47 22.45
CA GLN A 201 -9.56 -8.75 21.78
C GLN A 201 -8.70 -9.75 22.55
N ASP A 202 -9.25 -10.92 22.86
CA ASP A 202 -8.48 -12.02 23.45
C ASP A 202 -7.72 -12.73 22.31
N ILE A 203 -6.48 -12.24 22.04
CA ILE A 203 -5.60 -12.84 21.04
C ILE A 203 -4.67 -13.81 21.74
N ARG A 204 -4.70 -15.06 21.28
CA ARG A 204 -3.94 -16.18 21.82
C ARG A 204 -3.02 -16.78 20.78
N ALA A 205 -2.10 -17.63 21.19
CA ALA A 205 -1.21 -18.34 20.28
C ALA A 205 -1.99 -19.11 19.19
N GLU A 206 -3.10 -19.76 19.59
CA GLU A 206 -3.95 -20.52 18.67
C GLU A 206 -4.57 -19.60 17.58
N ASP A 207 -4.84 -18.32 17.87
CA ASP A 207 -5.35 -17.37 16.88
C ASP A 207 -4.27 -17.05 15.83
N LEU A 208 -2.98 -16.99 16.23
CA LEU A 208 -1.87 -16.78 15.32
C LEU A 208 -1.64 -18.00 14.41
N ASP A 209 -1.72 -19.21 14.98
CA ASP A 209 -1.59 -20.44 14.20
C ASP A 209 -2.75 -20.60 13.23
N TYR A 210 -3.97 -20.32 13.70
CA TYR A 210 -5.15 -20.33 12.84
C TYR A 210 -5.05 -19.33 11.71
N GLN A 211 -4.60 -18.09 12.00
CA GLN A 211 -4.36 -17.08 10.98
C GLN A 211 -3.32 -17.54 9.95
N ARG A 212 -2.20 -18.12 10.41
CA ARG A 212 -1.18 -18.67 9.52
C ARG A 212 -1.75 -19.75 8.60
N GLN A 213 -2.46 -20.74 9.16
CA GLN A 213 -3.07 -21.80 8.37
C GLN A 213 -4.03 -21.25 7.32
N ARG A 214 -4.87 -20.31 7.70
CA ARG A 214 -5.81 -19.63 6.79
C ARG A 214 -5.09 -18.92 5.64
N VAL A 215 -4.00 -18.21 5.95
CA VAL A 215 -3.20 -17.52 4.92
C VAL A 215 -2.69 -18.51 3.88
N TYR A 216 -2.17 -19.67 4.30
CA TYR A 216 -1.73 -20.69 3.37
C TYR A 216 -2.88 -21.30 2.57
N ASP A 217 -4.03 -21.56 3.20
CA ASP A 217 -5.19 -22.15 2.54
C ASP A 217 -5.85 -21.19 1.51
N THR A 218 -5.84 -19.88 1.78
CA THR A 218 -6.54 -18.91 0.93
C THR A 218 -5.63 -18.11 -0.01
N CYS A 219 -4.42 -17.79 0.44
CA CYS A 219 -3.52 -16.88 -0.27
C CYS A 219 -2.34 -17.59 -0.95
N LEU A 220 -2.14 -18.89 -0.71
CA LEU A 220 -1.20 -19.73 -1.46
C LEU A 220 -1.98 -20.67 -2.39
N LYS A 221 -2.57 -20.11 -3.44
CA LYS A 221 -3.19 -20.91 -4.50
C LYS A 221 -2.14 -21.21 -5.57
N GLU A 222 -2.13 -22.46 -6.04
CA GLU A 222 -1.23 -22.86 -7.13
C GLU A 222 -1.55 -22.01 -8.37
N THR A 223 -0.58 -21.24 -8.83
CA THR A 223 -0.69 -20.44 -10.05
C THR A 223 -0.06 -21.23 -11.21
N ALA A 224 -0.88 -21.61 -12.16
CA ALA A 224 -0.39 -22.23 -13.38
C ALA A 224 0.37 -21.18 -14.22
N LEU A 225 1.60 -21.50 -14.64
CA LEU A 225 2.42 -20.64 -15.49
C LEU A 225 2.63 -21.32 -16.84
N SER A 226 2.60 -20.53 -17.93
CA SER A 226 3.14 -20.95 -19.21
C SER A 226 4.64 -21.20 -19.11
N GLU A 227 5.22 -21.92 -20.06
CA GLU A 227 6.66 -22.16 -20.10
C GLU A 227 7.44 -20.85 -20.18
N ASN A 228 7.01 -19.91 -21.02
CA ASN A 228 7.65 -18.62 -21.19
C ASN A 228 7.62 -17.76 -19.91
N VAL A 229 6.51 -17.73 -19.19
CA VAL A 229 6.40 -16.99 -17.91
C VAL A 229 7.23 -17.67 -16.82
N ARG A 230 7.27 -19.01 -16.82
CA ARG A 230 8.12 -19.76 -15.88
C ARG A 230 9.61 -19.44 -16.09
N ASP A 231 10.07 -19.42 -17.35
CA ASP A 231 11.44 -19.07 -17.68
C ASP A 231 11.76 -17.61 -17.29
N ALA A 232 10.83 -16.68 -17.56
CA ALA A 232 10.97 -15.30 -17.13
C ALA A 232 11.05 -15.16 -15.60
N LEU A 233 10.24 -15.92 -14.84
CA LEU A 233 10.28 -15.92 -13.38
C LEU A 233 11.60 -16.48 -12.85
N LEU A 234 12.13 -17.55 -13.45
CA LEU A 234 13.43 -18.10 -13.10
C LEU A 234 14.55 -17.09 -13.36
N GLU A 235 14.48 -16.35 -14.48
CA GLU A 235 15.43 -15.28 -14.76
C GLU A 235 15.33 -14.14 -13.77
N MET A 236 14.09 -13.68 -13.43
CA MET A 236 13.87 -12.64 -12.45
C MET A 236 14.48 -12.99 -11.10
N THR A 237 14.32 -14.22 -10.65
CA THR A 237 14.71 -14.68 -9.30
C THR A 237 16.07 -15.36 -9.25
N GLN A 238 16.83 -15.30 -10.32
CA GLN A 238 18.16 -15.94 -10.40
C GLN A 238 19.11 -15.37 -9.33
N GLY A 239 19.64 -16.25 -8.50
CA GLY A 239 20.56 -15.90 -7.42
C GLY A 239 19.88 -15.41 -6.12
N ALA A 240 18.56 -15.39 -6.08
CA ALA A 240 17.82 -15.15 -4.84
C ALA A 240 17.74 -16.43 -4.00
N GLU A 241 18.21 -16.36 -2.75
CA GLU A 241 18.28 -17.49 -1.83
C GLU A 241 17.08 -17.52 -0.87
N THR A 242 16.59 -16.35 -0.47
CA THR A 242 15.50 -16.19 0.50
C THR A 242 14.19 -15.77 -0.17
N ASP A 243 13.05 -15.94 0.52
CA ASP A 243 11.75 -15.48 0.05
C ASP A 243 11.72 -13.97 -0.19
N VAL A 244 12.34 -13.20 0.70
CA VAL A 244 12.43 -11.75 0.58
C VAL A 244 13.21 -11.35 -0.66
N GLU A 245 14.32 -12.01 -0.94
CA GLU A 245 15.13 -11.74 -2.14
C GLU A 245 14.35 -12.08 -3.42
N ARG A 246 13.62 -13.21 -3.45
CA ARG A 246 12.73 -13.55 -4.57
C ARG A 246 11.65 -12.51 -4.79
N LEU A 247 10.97 -12.09 -3.73
CA LEU A 247 9.92 -11.06 -3.80
C LEU A 247 10.48 -9.71 -4.27
N ARG A 248 11.66 -9.32 -3.77
CA ARG A 248 12.32 -8.07 -4.20
C ARG A 248 12.76 -8.13 -5.67
N ALA A 249 13.22 -9.28 -6.14
CA ALA A 249 13.60 -9.48 -7.53
C ALA A 249 12.38 -9.38 -8.47
N ILE A 250 11.24 -9.96 -8.07
CA ILE A 250 9.97 -9.84 -8.78
C ILE A 250 9.51 -8.36 -8.79
N GLU A 251 9.51 -7.69 -7.63
CA GLU A 251 9.15 -6.28 -7.50
C GLU A 251 9.98 -5.39 -8.43
N ALA A 252 11.29 -5.56 -8.40
CA ALA A 252 12.22 -4.81 -9.24
C ALA A 252 12.01 -5.05 -10.74
N SER A 253 11.78 -6.30 -11.12
CA SER A 253 11.54 -6.67 -12.53
C SER A 253 10.24 -6.07 -13.04
N LEU A 254 9.16 -6.14 -12.27
CA LEU A 254 7.88 -5.52 -12.61
C LEU A 254 7.97 -4.00 -12.69
N ALA A 255 8.68 -3.34 -11.76
CA ALA A 255 8.88 -1.91 -11.77
C ALA A 255 9.66 -1.40 -13.01
N SER A 256 10.28 -2.28 -13.78
CA SER A 256 10.94 -1.94 -15.06
C SER A 256 9.99 -1.86 -16.25
N LEU A 257 8.75 -2.30 -16.11
CA LEU A 257 7.72 -2.24 -17.15
C LEU A 257 7.12 -0.84 -17.27
N ASN A 258 6.33 -0.60 -18.31
CA ASN A 258 5.76 0.70 -18.57
C ASN A 258 4.49 0.94 -17.73
N TYR A 259 4.42 2.09 -17.04
CA TYR A 259 3.19 2.56 -16.43
C TYR A 259 2.34 3.33 -17.44
N THR A 260 1.05 3.00 -17.53
CA THR A 260 0.04 3.78 -18.27
C THR A 260 -1.30 3.67 -17.58
N ARG A 261 -2.07 4.75 -17.57
CA ARG A 261 -3.45 4.78 -17.06
C ARG A 261 -4.48 4.32 -18.11
N SER A 262 -4.04 4.14 -19.34
CA SER A 262 -4.88 3.72 -20.47
C SER A 262 -4.21 2.56 -21.20
N PRO A 263 -4.13 1.36 -20.58
CA PRO A 263 -3.48 0.20 -21.19
C PRO A 263 -4.29 -0.40 -22.37
N GLY A 264 -5.50 0.06 -22.60
CA GLY A 264 -6.47 -0.58 -23.46
C GLY A 264 -7.36 -1.58 -22.70
N GLU A 265 -8.32 -2.15 -23.39
CA GLU A 265 -9.15 -3.22 -22.83
C GLU A 265 -8.35 -4.51 -22.69
N LEU A 266 -8.63 -5.27 -21.64
CA LEU A 266 -8.07 -6.59 -21.48
C LEU A 266 -8.65 -7.53 -22.56
N PRO A 267 -7.82 -8.24 -23.36
CA PRO A 267 -8.33 -9.11 -24.43
C PRO A 267 -9.35 -10.13 -23.93
N ASP A 268 -10.40 -10.37 -24.71
CA ASP A 268 -11.51 -11.29 -24.34
C ASP A 268 -11.05 -12.74 -24.14
N VAL A 269 -9.93 -13.12 -24.74
CA VAL A 269 -9.34 -14.46 -24.63
C VAL A 269 -8.79 -14.74 -23.24
N ILE A 270 -8.50 -13.71 -22.44
CA ILE A 270 -7.95 -13.87 -21.09
C ILE A 270 -9.07 -14.35 -20.17
N SER A 271 -8.91 -15.56 -19.66
CA SER A 271 -9.89 -16.25 -18.83
C SER A 271 -9.30 -16.90 -17.57
N ASN A 272 -7.98 -16.82 -17.39
CA ASN A 272 -7.28 -17.39 -16.26
C ASN A 272 -5.97 -16.63 -15.96
N GLU A 273 -5.34 -16.99 -14.85
CA GLU A 273 -4.13 -16.36 -14.32
C GLU A 273 -2.94 -16.47 -15.29
N SER A 274 -2.75 -17.63 -15.94
CA SER A 274 -1.64 -17.86 -16.88
C SER A 274 -1.76 -16.95 -18.11
N GLU A 275 -2.94 -16.86 -18.71
CA GLU A 275 -3.19 -16.00 -19.86
C GLU A 275 -3.03 -14.51 -19.53
N PHE A 276 -3.40 -14.10 -18.31
CA PHE A 276 -3.15 -12.75 -17.84
C PHE A 276 -1.65 -12.46 -17.72
N LEU A 277 -0.87 -13.38 -17.15
CA LEU A 277 0.58 -13.22 -17.02
C LEU A 277 1.30 -13.20 -18.36
N ASP A 278 0.92 -14.09 -19.29
CA ASP A 278 1.44 -14.07 -20.65
C ASP A 278 1.19 -12.71 -21.33
N TYR A 279 -0.05 -12.25 -21.30
CA TYR A 279 -0.40 -10.95 -21.87
C TYR A 279 0.36 -9.80 -21.22
N PHE A 280 0.34 -9.71 -19.88
CA PHE A 280 0.92 -8.56 -19.19
C PHE A 280 2.45 -8.54 -19.26
N LEU A 281 3.12 -9.68 -19.06
CA LEU A 281 4.58 -9.73 -18.97
C LEU A 281 5.26 -9.78 -20.33
N LEU A 282 4.67 -10.47 -21.29
CA LEU A 282 5.34 -10.79 -22.55
C LEU A 282 4.82 -9.95 -23.73
N GLU A 283 3.53 -9.62 -23.76
CA GLU A 283 2.90 -8.91 -24.87
C GLU A 283 2.74 -7.41 -24.58
N SER A 284 1.84 -7.03 -23.67
CA SER A 284 1.49 -5.65 -23.39
C SER A 284 2.62 -4.87 -22.72
N ARG A 285 3.24 -5.43 -21.71
CA ARG A 285 4.32 -4.87 -20.90
C ARG A 285 4.01 -3.48 -20.33
N GLN A 286 2.74 -3.17 -20.16
CA GLN A 286 2.24 -1.88 -19.66
C GLN A 286 0.91 -2.04 -18.94
N GLY A 287 0.68 -1.19 -17.93
CA GLY A 287 -0.54 -1.18 -17.14
C GLY A 287 -0.49 -0.12 -16.05
N TYR A 288 -1.49 -0.13 -15.18
CA TYR A 288 -1.53 0.66 -13.95
C TYR A 288 -1.44 -0.25 -12.72
N CYS A 289 -1.49 0.32 -11.52
CA CYS A 289 -1.20 -0.39 -10.26
C CYS A 289 -1.89 -1.76 -10.12
N ASN A 290 -3.14 -1.91 -10.62
CA ASN A 290 -3.86 -3.19 -10.54
C ASN A 290 -3.12 -4.31 -11.31
N TYR A 291 -2.59 -4.02 -12.50
CA TYR A 291 -1.84 -5.00 -13.32
C TYR A 291 -0.56 -5.43 -12.61
N PHE A 292 0.19 -4.46 -12.08
CA PHE A 292 1.45 -4.71 -11.39
C PHE A 292 1.24 -5.50 -10.09
N ALA A 293 0.24 -5.11 -9.29
CA ALA A 293 -0.09 -5.80 -8.05
C ALA A 293 -0.57 -7.24 -8.33
N THR A 294 -1.41 -7.43 -9.36
CA THR A 294 -1.87 -8.76 -9.78
C THR A 294 -0.71 -9.65 -10.21
N ALA A 295 0.15 -9.16 -11.11
CA ALA A 295 1.29 -9.94 -11.57
C ALA A 295 2.23 -10.32 -10.42
N PHE A 296 2.50 -9.38 -9.50
CA PHE A 296 3.32 -9.68 -8.32
C PHE A 296 2.72 -10.80 -7.47
N VAL A 297 1.41 -10.72 -7.15
CA VAL A 297 0.74 -11.74 -6.34
C VAL A 297 0.83 -13.12 -6.98
N LEU A 298 0.55 -13.21 -8.28
CA LEU A 298 0.57 -14.48 -9.01
C LEU A 298 1.99 -15.06 -9.08
N LEU A 299 3.00 -14.23 -9.35
CA LEU A 299 4.41 -14.66 -9.39
C LEU A 299 4.93 -15.07 -8.00
N ALA A 300 4.55 -14.37 -6.94
CA ALA A 300 4.89 -14.73 -5.57
C ALA A 300 4.30 -16.11 -5.20
N ARG A 301 3.03 -16.34 -5.52
CA ARG A 301 2.35 -17.64 -5.32
C ARG A 301 3.03 -18.76 -6.10
N ALA A 302 3.44 -18.51 -7.34
CA ALA A 302 4.18 -19.47 -8.13
C ALA A 302 5.56 -19.83 -7.54
N GLN A 303 6.10 -18.98 -6.67
CA GLN A 303 7.31 -19.25 -5.87
C GLN A 303 7.01 -19.92 -4.51
N GLY A 304 5.76 -20.29 -4.25
CA GLY A 304 5.35 -20.91 -2.99
C GLY A 304 5.16 -19.91 -1.84
N ILE A 305 5.08 -18.62 -2.12
CA ILE A 305 4.93 -17.56 -1.11
C ILE A 305 3.49 -17.05 -1.12
N PRO A 306 2.74 -17.17 0.01
CA PRO A 306 1.38 -16.66 0.08
C PRO A 306 1.36 -15.14 -0.18
N ALA A 307 0.47 -14.71 -1.05
CA ALA A 307 0.33 -13.29 -1.40
C ALA A 307 -1.13 -12.92 -1.66
N ARG A 308 -1.46 -11.65 -1.44
CA ARG A 308 -2.80 -11.11 -1.61
C ARG A 308 -2.80 -9.75 -2.29
N TYR A 309 -3.91 -9.41 -2.91
CA TYR A 309 -4.11 -8.16 -3.60
C TYR A 309 -4.88 -7.19 -2.70
N VAL A 310 -4.39 -5.97 -2.59
CA VAL A 310 -4.96 -4.94 -1.71
C VAL A 310 -5.29 -3.69 -2.50
N GLN A 311 -6.47 -3.13 -2.22
CA GLN A 311 -6.88 -1.81 -2.69
C GLN A 311 -7.06 -0.86 -1.52
N GLY A 312 -6.64 0.40 -1.72
CA GLY A 312 -6.72 1.43 -0.70
C GLY A 312 -6.19 2.76 -1.21
N PHE A 313 -5.56 3.52 -0.33
CA PHE A 313 -4.96 4.80 -0.68
C PHE A 313 -3.49 4.83 -0.31
N CYS A 314 -2.65 5.28 -1.24
CA CYS A 314 -1.25 5.57 -0.99
C CYS A 314 -1.09 7.07 -0.76
N VAL A 315 -0.84 7.47 0.49
CA VAL A 315 -0.81 8.88 0.90
C VAL A 315 0.63 9.33 1.15
N PRO A 316 1.19 10.22 0.32
CA PRO A 316 2.55 10.71 0.48
C PRO A 316 2.64 11.72 1.64
N MET A 317 3.24 11.31 2.75
CA MET A 317 3.44 12.18 3.94
C MET A 317 4.67 13.07 3.81
N LYS A 318 5.76 12.60 3.19
CA LYS A 318 6.98 13.37 2.92
C LYS A 318 7.50 14.16 4.14
N GLY A 319 7.52 13.55 5.32
CA GLY A 319 7.91 14.19 6.57
C GLY A 319 6.88 15.16 7.16
N LYS A 320 5.67 15.23 6.60
CA LYS A 320 4.57 16.05 7.13
C LYS A 320 3.79 15.29 8.21
N LYS A 321 3.02 16.04 8.99
CA LYS A 321 2.06 15.50 9.97
C LYS A 321 0.63 15.43 9.42
N GLU A 322 0.36 16.14 8.33
CA GLU A 322 -0.98 16.28 7.79
C GLU A 322 -0.96 16.03 6.28
N ALA A 323 -2.03 15.42 5.79
CA ALA A 323 -2.26 15.27 4.36
C ALA A 323 -3.76 15.29 4.05
N VAL A 324 -4.10 15.85 2.89
CA VAL A 324 -5.41 15.68 2.27
C VAL A 324 -5.32 14.50 1.33
N VAL A 325 -6.25 13.57 1.45
CA VAL A 325 -6.35 12.40 0.58
C VAL A 325 -7.35 12.70 -0.52
N TYR A 326 -6.85 12.66 -1.75
CA TYR A 326 -7.66 12.86 -2.95
C TYR A 326 -8.02 11.53 -3.59
N SER A 327 -9.10 11.50 -4.33
CA SER A 327 -9.57 10.31 -5.03
C SER A 327 -8.51 9.70 -5.96
N TYR A 328 -7.67 10.52 -6.59
CA TYR A 328 -6.59 10.04 -7.46
C TYR A 328 -5.43 9.35 -6.72
N MET A 329 -5.40 9.41 -5.37
CA MET A 329 -4.45 8.66 -4.54
C MET A 329 -4.89 7.21 -4.30
N ALA A 330 -6.02 6.81 -4.88
CA ALA A 330 -6.45 5.41 -4.94
C ALA A 330 -5.35 4.56 -5.57
N HIS A 331 -5.03 3.44 -4.93
CA HIS A 331 -3.89 2.62 -5.30
C HIS A 331 -4.14 1.15 -4.98
N ALA A 332 -3.54 0.28 -5.77
CA ALA A 332 -3.50 -1.15 -5.51
C ALA A 332 -2.06 -1.60 -5.32
N TRP A 333 -1.84 -2.48 -4.34
CA TRP A 333 -0.52 -3.05 -4.05
C TRP A 333 -0.64 -4.50 -3.61
N PRO A 334 0.42 -5.32 -3.78
CA PRO A 334 0.46 -6.65 -3.23
C PRO A 334 0.97 -6.65 -1.79
N GLU A 335 0.51 -7.63 -1.03
CA GLU A 335 1.11 -8.01 0.24
C GLU A 335 1.52 -9.48 0.16
N ALA A 336 2.75 -9.80 0.59
CA ALA A 336 3.23 -11.17 0.69
C ALA A 336 3.39 -11.55 2.17
N TYR A 337 3.07 -12.79 2.49
CA TYR A 337 3.19 -13.32 3.85
C TYR A 337 4.53 -14.00 4.03
N LEU A 338 5.36 -13.42 4.88
CA LEU A 338 6.62 -14.02 5.29
C LEU A 338 6.37 -14.89 6.53
N ASP A 339 6.68 -16.17 6.43
CA ASP A 339 6.44 -17.12 7.50
C ASP A 339 7.19 -16.72 8.78
N GLY A 340 6.49 -16.71 9.91
CA GLY A 340 7.01 -16.23 11.18
C GLY A 340 7.00 -14.70 11.38
N ILE A 341 6.82 -13.88 10.33
CA ILE A 341 6.82 -12.42 10.41
C ILE A 341 5.41 -11.84 10.17
N GLY A 342 4.69 -12.37 9.19
CA GLY A 342 3.38 -11.88 8.79
C GLY A 342 3.36 -11.14 7.47
N TRP A 343 2.30 -10.38 7.21
CA TRP A 343 2.08 -9.65 5.96
C TRP A 343 3.06 -8.48 5.78
N ILE A 344 3.73 -8.44 4.65
CA ILE A 344 4.63 -7.34 4.23
C ILE A 344 4.15 -6.80 2.89
N PRO A 345 3.92 -5.49 2.77
CA PRO A 345 3.51 -4.87 1.52
C PRO A 345 4.71 -4.64 0.59
N PHE A 346 4.49 -4.83 -0.70
CA PHE A 346 5.45 -4.57 -1.77
C PHE A 346 4.91 -3.51 -2.74
N GLU A 347 5.79 -2.93 -3.57
CA GLU A 347 5.41 -1.87 -4.50
C GLU A 347 6.05 -2.08 -5.88
N PRO A 348 5.46 -2.94 -6.70
CA PRO A 348 5.98 -3.21 -8.04
C PRO A 348 5.60 -2.14 -9.07
N THR A 349 4.77 -1.14 -8.69
CA THR A 349 4.25 -0.15 -9.63
C THR A 349 5.32 0.88 -9.97
N PRO A 350 5.67 1.10 -11.27
CA PRO A 350 6.56 2.17 -11.68
C PRO A 350 6.05 3.54 -11.21
N GLY A 351 6.95 4.39 -10.66
CA GLY A 351 6.59 5.68 -10.07
C GLY A 351 6.29 5.63 -8.59
N PHE A 352 5.94 4.47 -8.05
CA PHE A 352 5.81 4.21 -6.62
C PHE A 352 6.95 3.34 -6.10
N ALA A 353 7.69 2.67 -6.98
CA ALA A 353 8.87 1.87 -6.65
C ALA A 353 9.89 2.72 -5.89
N GLY A 354 10.50 2.16 -4.83
CA GLY A 354 11.43 2.86 -3.96
C GLY A 354 10.78 3.71 -2.85
N SER A 355 9.47 3.90 -2.87
CA SER A 355 8.77 4.68 -1.83
C SER A 355 8.74 3.99 -0.45
N ARG A 356 9.02 2.69 -0.39
CA ARG A 356 8.96 1.87 0.83
C ARG A 356 10.28 1.32 1.29
N TYR A 357 11.15 0.93 0.33
CA TYR A 357 12.39 0.23 0.63
C TYR A 357 13.53 0.83 -0.16
N THR A 358 14.69 1.01 0.47
CA THR A 358 15.94 1.19 -0.28
C THR A 358 16.25 -0.09 -1.05
N PRO A 359 16.78 0.00 -2.29
CA PRO A 359 17.28 -1.16 -3.03
C PRO A 359 18.46 -1.76 -2.28
N TRP A 360 18.18 -2.67 -1.35
CA TRP A 360 19.18 -3.30 -0.50
C TRP A 360 19.13 -4.81 -0.68
N GLY A 361 20.30 -5.44 -0.67
CA GLY A 361 20.47 -6.89 -0.56
C GLY A 361 20.37 -7.68 -1.86
N LEU A 362 20.04 -7.07 -2.99
CA LEU A 362 20.22 -7.79 -4.25
C LEU A 362 21.70 -7.77 -4.63
N LYS A 363 22.41 -8.86 -4.36
CA LYS A 363 23.79 -9.09 -4.81
C LYS A 363 23.89 -9.29 -6.33
N SER A 364 23.00 -8.72 -7.13
CA SER A 364 23.05 -8.84 -8.57
C SER A 364 23.53 -7.55 -9.19
N ASP A 365 24.31 -7.66 -10.26
CA ASP A 365 24.73 -6.55 -11.13
C ASP A 365 23.54 -5.72 -11.67
N LYS A 366 22.30 -6.23 -11.47
CA LYS A 366 21.03 -5.55 -11.78
C LYS A 366 20.66 -4.46 -10.78
N ALA A 367 21.22 -4.42 -9.56
CA ALA A 367 20.99 -3.36 -8.57
C ALA A 367 21.52 -1.99 -9.04
N GLU A 368 22.46 -1.94 -9.98
CA GLU A 368 22.94 -0.70 -10.62
C GLU A 368 21.91 -0.04 -11.54
N VAL A 369 20.88 -0.78 -12.00
CA VAL A 369 19.85 -0.28 -12.91
C VAL A 369 18.88 0.67 -12.20
N TYR A 370 18.84 0.67 -10.88
CA TYR A 370 17.91 1.45 -10.05
C TYR A 370 18.56 2.62 -9.34
N LYS A 371 19.34 3.45 -10.06
CA LYS A 371 19.64 4.79 -9.52
C LYS A 371 18.37 5.62 -9.65
N GLU A 372 17.89 6.14 -8.55
CA GLU A 372 16.72 7.03 -8.46
C GLU A 372 16.78 8.18 -9.49
N SER A 373 18.00 8.64 -9.83
CA SER A 373 18.28 9.63 -10.87
C SER A 373 17.90 9.16 -12.28
N ASP A 374 18.10 7.91 -12.64
CA ASP A 374 17.81 7.40 -13.98
C ASP A 374 16.31 7.18 -14.16
N PHE A 375 15.63 6.82 -13.09
CA PHE A 375 14.19 6.69 -13.04
C PHE A 375 13.51 8.06 -13.13
N GLN A 376 13.93 9.05 -12.34
CA GLN A 376 13.40 10.41 -12.37
C GLN A 376 13.63 11.07 -13.73
N ASN A 377 14.81 10.93 -14.32
CA ASN A 377 15.12 11.50 -15.64
C ASN A 377 14.31 10.85 -16.78
N LYS A 378 14.15 9.54 -16.75
CA LYS A 378 13.35 8.80 -17.75
C LYS A 378 11.86 9.10 -17.63
N TRP A 379 11.41 9.42 -16.43
CA TRP A 379 10.04 9.78 -16.12
C TRP A 379 9.69 11.21 -16.45
N GLN A 380 10.56 12.17 -16.10
CA GLN A 380 10.40 13.58 -16.43
C GLN A 380 10.41 13.84 -17.94
N SER A 381 11.19 13.07 -18.71
CA SER A 381 11.22 13.18 -20.17
C SER A 381 9.96 12.64 -20.86
N LYS A 382 9.23 11.70 -20.25
CA LYS A 382 7.96 11.15 -20.79
C LYS A 382 6.72 11.83 -20.22
N ALA A 383 6.75 12.28 -18.96
CA ALA A 383 5.62 12.97 -18.31
C ALA A 383 5.34 14.37 -18.89
N GLY A 384 6.25 14.92 -19.68
CA GLY A 384 6.04 16.18 -20.41
C GLY A 384 5.10 16.03 -21.62
N GLN A 385 4.62 14.82 -21.94
CA GLN A 385 3.72 14.58 -23.07
C GLN A 385 2.37 13.96 -22.68
N GLU A 386 2.20 13.45 -21.44
CA GLU A 386 0.91 12.90 -20.99
C GLU A 386 0.65 13.29 -19.52
N ASP A 387 -0.50 13.87 -19.26
CA ASP A 387 -0.98 14.42 -18.00
C ASP A 387 -0.64 13.64 -16.74
N GLY A 388 0.24 14.22 -15.92
CA GLY A 388 0.15 14.40 -14.50
C GLY A 388 -0.07 13.22 -13.56
N MET A 389 0.99 12.50 -13.19
CA MET A 389 1.10 11.94 -11.85
C MET A 389 1.62 13.03 -10.90
N ILE A 390 1.11 13.02 -9.67
CA ILE A 390 1.42 13.86 -8.50
C ILE A 390 2.43 14.97 -8.79
N PRO A 391 2.06 16.25 -8.77
CA PRO A 391 3.02 17.35 -8.95
C PRO A 391 4.11 17.25 -7.89
N GLN A 392 5.34 16.96 -8.27
CA GLN A 392 6.46 17.29 -7.42
C GLN A 392 6.59 18.80 -7.45
N GLU A 393 6.18 19.48 -6.38
CA GLU A 393 6.64 20.85 -6.14
C GLU A 393 8.17 20.79 -6.05
N THR A 394 8.83 21.30 -7.07
CA THR A 394 10.25 21.63 -7.00
C THR A 394 10.42 22.69 -5.93
N VAL A 395 11.01 22.31 -4.80
CA VAL A 395 11.58 23.27 -3.86
C VAL A 395 12.69 23.99 -4.63
N ALA A 396 12.44 25.24 -5.01
CA ALA A 396 13.47 26.11 -5.51
C ALA A 396 14.48 26.34 -4.39
N GLU A 397 15.66 25.76 -4.51
CA GLU A 397 16.80 26.18 -3.74
C GLU A 397 17.17 27.60 -4.19
N ASP A 398 16.85 28.60 -3.37
CA ASP A 398 17.41 29.95 -3.48
C ASP A 398 18.92 29.83 -3.22
N SER A 399 19.67 29.69 -4.30
CA SER A 399 21.11 29.87 -4.28
C SER A 399 21.44 31.35 -4.13
N VAL A 400 21.68 31.79 -2.91
CA VAL A 400 22.32 33.05 -2.59
C VAL A 400 23.77 32.98 -3.04
N SER A 401 24.05 33.40 -4.27
CA SER A 401 25.40 33.76 -4.70
C SER A 401 25.62 35.22 -4.39
N GLY A 402 26.37 35.47 -3.31
CA GLY A 402 26.92 36.80 -3.06
C GLY A 402 27.92 37.23 -4.11
N ARG A 403 27.73 38.37 -4.70
CA ARG A 403 28.80 39.21 -5.18
C ARG A 403 28.48 40.68 -4.89
N GLY A 404 29.31 41.27 -4.03
CA GLY A 404 29.28 42.68 -3.76
C GLY A 404 29.69 43.52 -4.96
N ASN A 405 29.14 44.68 -5.08
CA ASN A 405 29.97 45.88 -5.31
C ASN A 405 29.23 47.18 -4.93
N SER A 406 29.99 48.00 -4.30
CA SER A 406 29.93 49.38 -3.92
C SER A 406 29.07 50.33 -4.80
N GLY A 407 28.39 51.26 -4.16
CA GLY A 407 27.96 52.50 -4.83
C GLY A 407 27.01 53.36 -4.00
N ALA A 408 27.57 54.34 -3.38
CA ALA A 408 27.05 55.37 -2.52
C ALA A 408 25.82 56.18 -3.00
N ARG A 409 25.21 56.79 -1.99
CA ARG A 409 24.59 58.13 -1.88
C ARG A 409 23.05 58.21 -1.81
N ARG A 410 22.69 58.58 -0.59
CA ARG A 410 22.06 59.83 -0.15
C ARG A 410 20.55 60.02 -0.31
N PHE A 411 19.93 60.12 0.84
CA PHE A 411 19.17 61.24 1.46
C PHE A 411 17.66 61.42 1.17
N PHE A 412 17.01 61.79 2.28
CA PHE A 412 15.70 62.41 2.51
C PHE A 412 14.50 61.42 2.45
N GLY A 413 13.58 61.35 3.44
CA GLY A 413 13.24 62.19 4.58
C GLY A 413 11.75 62.42 4.60
N ILE A 414 11.13 62.11 5.75
CA ILE A 414 9.89 62.67 6.28
C ILE A 414 8.58 62.38 5.50
N ALA A 415 7.66 61.63 6.02
CA ALA A 415 6.55 61.90 6.91
C ALA A 415 5.87 60.58 7.33
#